data_bedcfecfafad66a7d209080f39d5f2cc
#
_entry.id   bedcfecfafad66a7d209080f39d5f2cc
#
_cell.length_a   1.000
_cell.length_b   1.000
_cell.length_c   1.000
_cell.angle_alpha   90.00
_cell.angle_beta   90.00
_cell.angle_gamma   90.00
#
_symmetry.space_group_name_H-M   'P 1'
#
loop_
_entity.id
_entity.type
_entity.pdbx_description
1 polymer ?
#
loop_
_entity_poly.entity_id
_entity_poly.type
_entity_poly.pdbx_seq_one_letter_code
_entity_poly.pdbx_strand_id
1 'polypeptide(L)'
;MALAKRWRATANSDTAIVQQALAHFNREDFVYTLTPAPLSNDGIDSFLFETREGFCEYYASSFVLLMRAAGIPARIVTGYHGGDYNSLSDFMVIRPRDAHAWTAVCLAGRGWVRDDPTGAVAPERISM
;
A
#
# COMPACT_ATOMS: atom_id res chain seq x y z
N MET A 1 11.47 10.73 8.32
CA MET A 1 11.69 10.11 7.02
C MET A 1 11.92 11.17 5.96
N ALA A 2 13.10 11.14 5.37
CA ALA A 2 13.54 12.20 4.45
C ALA A 2 12.71 12.28 3.17
N LEU A 3 12.30 11.13 2.62
CA LEU A 3 11.52 11.07 1.39
C LEU A 3 10.17 11.78 1.55
N ALA A 4 9.44 11.48 2.63
CA ALA A 4 8.16 12.10 2.90
C ALA A 4 8.29 13.60 3.15
N LYS A 5 9.33 14.02 3.85
CA LYS A 5 9.59 15.44 4.10
C LYS A 5 9.89 16.19 2.81
N ARG A 6 10.62 15.55 1.90
CA ARG A 6 10.93 16.14 0.59
C ARG A 6 9.65 16.34 -0.24
N TRP A 7 8.75 15.37 -0.23
CA TRP A 7 7.47 15.51 -0.91
C TRP A 7 6.63 16.63 -0.31
N ARG A 8 6.60 16.72 1.03
CA ARG A 8 5.86 17.80 1.70
C ARG A 8 6.40 19.18 1.31
N ALA A 9 7.71 19.30 1.17
CA ALA A 9 8.34 20.58 0.83
C ALA A 9 7.99 21.05 -0.59
N THR A 10 7.73 20.13 -1.52
CA THR A 10 7.49 20.45 -2.93
C THR A 10 6.04 20.36 -3.36
N ALA A 11 5.20 19.66 -2.60
CA ALA A 11 3.81 19.44 -2.97
C ALA A 11 2.91 20.57 -2.47
N ASN A 12 1.89 20.92 -3.26
CA ASN A 12 0.94 21.97 -2.93
C ASN A 12 -0.24 21.49 -2.09
N SER A 13 -0.42 20.18 -1.98
CA SER A 13 -1.59 19.61 -1.30
C SER A 13 -1.30 18.20 -0.83
N ASP A 14 -2.14 17.70 0.08
CA ASP A 14 -2.05 16.31 0.53
C ASP A 14 -2.29 15.33 -0.61
N THR A 15 -3.25 15.65 -1.50
CA THR A 15 -3.52 14.81 -2.67
C THR A 15 -2.28 14.68 -3.55
N ALA A 16 -1.52 15.75 -3.73
CA ALA A 16 -0.28 15.71 -4.51
C ALA A 16 0.75 14.79 -3.87
N ILE A 17 0.84 14.77 -2.54
CA ILE A 17 1.74 13.87 -1.82
C ILE A 17 1.33 12.41 -2.02
N VAL A 18 0.04 12.11 -1.91
CA VAL A 18 -0.48 10.77 -2.19
C VAL A 18 -0.08 10.31 -3.59
N GLN A 19 -0.27 11.18 -4.58
CA GLN A 19 0.07 10.87 -5.96
C GLN A 19 1.57 10.66 -6.16
N GLN A 20 2.41 11.45 -5.49
CA GLN A 20 3.86 11.27 -5.55
C GLN A 20 4.29 9.93 -4.95
N ALA A 21 3.67 9.50 -3.85
CA ALA A 21 3.97 8.22 -3.24
C ALA A 21 3.60 7.06 -4.16
N LEU A 22 2.39 7.11 -4.75
CA LEU A 22 1.95 6.07 -5.67
C LEU A 22 2.83 6.03 -6.92
N ALA A 23 3.20 7.21 -7.44
CA ALA A 23 4.10 7.30 -8.58
C ALA A 23 5.49 6.75 -8.27
N HIS A 24 5.97 6.94 -7.04
CA HIS A 24 7.25 6.40 -6.60
C HIS A 24 7.25 4.87 -6.68
N PHE A 25 6.21 4.22 -6.15
CA PHE A 25 6.09 2.76 -6.25
C PHE A 25 5.97 2.29 -7.69
N ASN A 26 5.35 3.08 -8.55
CA ASN A 26 5.18 2.71 -9.97
C ASN A 26 6.46 2.88 -10.79
N ARG A 27 7.23 3.94 -10.52
CA ARG A 27 8.40 4.28 -11.34
C ARG A 27 9.68 3.57 -10.92
N GLU A 28 9.86 3.37 -9.61
CA GLU A 28 11.05 2.71 -9.10
C GLU A 28 10.93 1.19 -9.25
N ASP A 29 12.02 0.49 -9.06
CA ASP A 29 12.10 -0.96 -9.32
C ASP A 29 11.47 -1.79 -8.20
N PHE A 30 10.23 -1.49 -7.84
CA PHE A 30 9.47 -2.28 -6.87
C PHE A 30 8.85 -3.48 -7.53
N VAL A 31 8.87 -4.62 -6.84
CA VAL A 31 8.36 -5.88 -7.34
C VAL A 31 7.39 -6.47 -6.32
N TYR A 32 6.27 -6.98 -6.79
CA TYR A 32 5.33 -7.73 -5.95
C TYR A 32 5.75 -9.19 -5.92
N THR A 33 5.97 -9.73 -4.72
CA THR A 33 6.28 -11.15 -4.52
C THR A 33 5.77 -11.61 -3.17
N LEU A 34 5.32 -12.85 -3.11
CA LEU A 34 4.91 -13.49 -1.86
C LEU A 34 6.09 -14.08 -1.09
N THR A 35 7.28 -14.09 -1.71
CA THR A 35 8.51 -14.64 -1.11
C THR A 35 9.63 -13.62 -1.16
N PRO A 36 9.47 -12.46 -0.47
CA PRO A 36 10.49 -11.42 -0.53
C PRO A 36 11.77 -11.81 0.20
N ALA A 37 12.86 -11.15 -0.16
CA ALA A 37 14.12 -11.28 0.56
C ALA A 37 13.94 -10.81 2.01
N PRO A 38 14.68 -11.40 2.97
CA PRO A 38 14.61 -10.96 4.35
C PRO A 38 14.97 -9.48 4.49
N LEU A 39 14.22 -8.78 5.33
CA LEU A 39 14.50 -7.38 5.62
C LEU A 39 15.59 -7.28 6.70
N SER A 40 16.38 -6.22 6.63
CA SER A 40 17.32 -5.88 7.69
C SER A 40 16.58 -5.35 8.91
N ASN A 41 17.33 -5.00 9.97
CA ASN A 41 16.77 -4.44 11.19
C ASN A 41 16.01 -3.13 10.96
N ASP A 42 16.27 -2.45 9.85
CA ASP A 42 15.61 -1.18 9.51
C ASP A 42 14.22 -1.36 8.89
N GLY A 43 13.76 -2.60 8.71
CA GLY A 43 12.40 -2.90 8.31
C GLY A 43 11.92 -2.16 7.07
N ILE A 44 11.08 -1.13 7.26
CA ILE A 44 10.48 -0.39 6.15
C ILE A 44 11.54 0.35 5.32
N ASP A 45 12.58 0.89 5.94
CA ASP A 45 13.66 1.53 5.19
C ASP A 45 14.38 0.51 4.32
N SER A 46 14.61 -0.69 4.83
CA SER A 46 15.18 -1.77 4.05
C SER A 46 14.33 -2.08 2.83
N PHE A 47 13.02 -2.19 3.02
CA PHE A 47 12.10 -2.42 1.90
C PHE A 47 12.14 -1.28 0.88
N LEU A 48 12.04 -0.03 1.33
CA LEU A 48 11.93 1.11 0.43
C LEU A 48 13.20 1.39 -0.36
N PHE A 49 14.37 1.15 0.23
CA PHE A 49 15.64 1.62 -0.35
C PHE A 49 16.61 0.51 -0.71
N GLU A 50 16.37 -0.71 -0.26
CA GLU A 50 17.30 -1.83 -0.50
C GLU A 50 16.63 -2.95 -1.30
N THR A 51 15.67 -3.67 -0.70
CA THR A 51 15.11 -4.88 -1.31
C THR A 51 14.08 -4.57 -2.39
N ARG A 52 13.19 -3.62 -2.14
CA ARG A 52 12.11 -3.20 -3.06
C ARG A 52 11.25 -4.34 -3.56
N GLU A 53 11.12 -5.38 -2.75
CA GLU A 53 10.27 -6.53 -3.07
C GLU A 53 9.43 -6.90 -1.84
N GLY A 54 8.16 -7.20 -2.07
CA GLY A 54 7.25 -7.53 -1.00
C GLY A 54 5.84 -7.79 -1.51
N PHE A 55 4.94 -8.04 -0.57
CA PHE A 55 3.52 -8.23 -0.88
C PHE A 55 2.70 -7.09 -0.26
N CYS A 56 1.36 -7.20 -0.31
CA CYS A 56 0.48 -6.08 0.01
C CYS A 56 0.76 -5.42 1.36
N GLU A 57 1.11 -6.20 2.40
CA GLU A 57 1.41 -5.62 3.72
C GLU A 57 2.63 -4.71 3.68
N TYR A 58 3.63 -5.04 2.88
CA TYR A 58 4.84 -4.22 2.73
C TYR A 58 4.49 -2.87 2.12
N TYR A 59 3.68 -2.89 1.06
CA TYR A 59 3.27 -1.67 0.36
C TYR A 59 2.34 -0.83 1.22
N ALA A 60 1.37 -1.46 1.88
CA ALA A 60 0.44 -0.74 2.74
C ALA A 60 1.16 -0.12 3.94
N SER A 61 2.03 -0.88 4.61
CA SER A 61 2.75 -0.37 5.79
C SER A 61 3.68 0.78 5.44
N SER A 62 4.44 0.65 4.35
CA SER A 62 5.35 1.70 3.93
C SER A 62 4.61 2.94 3.48
N PHE A 63 3.51 2.79 2.76
CA PHE A 63 2.69 3.91 2.32
C PHE A 63 2.11 4.68 3.52
N VAL A 64 1.57 3.97 4.50
CA VAL A 64 1.03 4.60 5.71
C VAL A 64 2.12 5.36 6.47
N LEU A 65 3.31 4.77 6.59
CA LEU A 65 4.42 5.45 7.26
C LEU A 65 4.83 6.71 6.51
N LEU A 66 4.91 6.64 5.18
CA LEU A 66 5.24 7.81 4.35
C LEU A 66 4.18 8.92 4.50
N MET A 67 2.91 8.55 4.51
CA MET A 67 1.84 9.54 4.66
C MET A 67 1.88 10.18 6.04
N ARG A 68 2.02 9.39 7.09
CA ARG A 68 2.10 9.91 8.46
C ARG A 68 3.31 10.81 8.65
N ALA A 69 4.45 10.44 8.07
CA ALA A 69 5.65 11.27 8.13
C ALA A 69 5.48 12.59 7.39
N ALA A 70 4.60 12.64 6.39
CA ALA A 70 4.27 13.87 5.67
C ALA A 70 3.14 14.66 6.34
N GLY A 71 2.61 14.19 7.48
CA GLY A 71 1.57 14.87 8.21
C GLY A 71 0.16 14.53 7.75
N ILE A 72 -0.02 13.46 6.99
CA ILE A 72 -1.34 13.04 6.51
C ILE A 72 -1.80 11.85 7.34
N PRO A 73 -2.98 11.92 8.01
CA PRO A 73 -3.50 10.76 8.71
C PRO A 73 -3.74 9.59 7.76
N ALA A 74 -3.25 8.42 8.12
CA ALA A 74 -3.36 7.23 7.30
C ALA A 74 -3.44 6.00 8.18
N ARG A 75 -4.10 4.95 7.68
CA ARG A 75 -4.25 3.68 8.41
C ARG A 75 -4.23 2.52 7.44
N ILE A 76 -3.84 1.36 7.95
CA ILE A 76 -3.88 0.11 7.21
C ILE A 76 -5.26 -0.51 7.41
N VAL A 77 -5.84 -1.02 6.34
CA VAL A 77 -7.10 -1.76 6.35
C VAL A 77 -6.82 -3.16 5.85
N THR A 78 -7.30 -4.17 6.57
CA THR A 78 -7.13 -5.56 6.15
C THR A 78 -8.48 -6.18 5.84
N GLY A 79 -8.49 -7.11 4.88
CA GLY A 79 -9.70 -7.80 4.47
C GLY A 79 -9.39 -8.85 3.43
N TYR A 80 -10.39 -9.21 2.65
CA TYR A 80 -10.23 -10.22 1.60
C TYR A 80 -10.68 -9.66 0.27
N HIS A 81 -9.98 -10.07 -0.79
CA HIS A 81 -10.37 -9.77 -2.18
C HIS A 81 -11.26 -10.90 -2.67
N GLY A 82 -12.57 -10.66 -2.71
CA GLY A 82 -13.48 -11.64 -3.26
C GLY A 82 -13.44 -12.98 -2.54
N GLY A 83 -13.23 -14.03 -3.28
CA GLY A 83 -13.32 -15.41 -2.83
C GLY A 83 -14.23 -16.16 -3.80
N ASP A 84 -14.36 -17.48 -3.59
CA ASP A 84 -15.22 -18.30 -4.43
C ASP A 84 -16.55 -18.52 -3.75
N TYR A 85 -17.63 -18.20 -4.44
CA TYR A 85 -18.97 -18.50 -3.96
C TYR A 85 -19.30 -19.97 -4.18
N ASN A 86 -19.70 -20.65 -3.12
CA ASN A 86 -20.11 -22.04 -3.18
C ASN A 86 -21.65 -22.13 -3.23
N SER A 87 -22.20 -22.33 -4.42
CA SER A 87 -23.64 -22.36 -4.61
C SER A 87 -24.33 -23.55 -3.92
N LEU A 88 -23.59 -24.63 -3.69
CA LEU A 88 -24.18 -25.82 -3.00
C LEU A 88 -24.36 -25.55 -1.51
N SER A 89 -23.45 -24.76 -0.92
CA SER A 89 -23.49 -24.43 0.50
C SER A 89 -24.06 -23.04 0.77
N ASP A 90 -24.29 -22.28 -0.28
CA ASP A 90 -24.83 -20.93 -0.22
C ASP A 90 -23.98 -19.99 0.65
N PHE A 91 -22.65 -20.11 0.53
CA PHE A 91 -21.72 -19.19 1.19
C PHE A 91 -20.47 -18.98 0.34
N MET A 92 -19.74 -17.90 0.64
CA MET A 92 -18.51 -17.59 -0.05
C MET A 92 -17.34 -18.28 0.64
N VAL A 93 -16.48 -18.93 -0.16
CA VAL A 93 -15.24 -19.53 0.34
C VAL A 93 -14.13 -18.50 0.26
N ILE A 94 -13.59 -18.10 1.42
CA ILE A 94 -12.50 -17.16 1.53
C ILE A 94 -11.23 -17.93 1.86
N ARG A 95 -10.20 -17.76 1.05
CA ARG A 95 -8.93 -18.48 1.21
C ARG A 95 -7.85 -17.51 1.67
N PRO A 96 -6.76 -18.00 2.30
CA PRO A 96 -5.64 -17.11 2.68
C PRO A 96 -5.10 -16.27 1.54
N ARG A 97 -5.07 -16.78 0.32
CA ARG A 97 -4.60 -16.04 -0.85
C ARG A 97 -5.51 -14.85 -1.20
N ASP A 98 -6.74 -14.83 -0.70
CA ASP A 98 -7.67 -13.74 -0.91
C ASP A 98 -7.49 -12.62 0.12
N ALA A 99 -6.67 -12.84 1.14
CA ALA A 99 -6.37 -11.82 2.13
C ALA A 99 -5.58 -10.69 1.52
N HIS A 100 -5.90 -9.46 1.90
CA HIS A 100 -5.25 -8.28 1.36
C HIS A 100 -5.19 -7.17 2.40
N ALA A 101 -4.16 -6.35 2.31
CA ALA A 101 -4.04 -5.12 3.08
C ALA A 101 -3.97 -3.94 2.12
N TRP A 102 -4.74 -2.90 2.42
CA TRP A 102 -4.71 -1.65 1.68
C TRP A 102 -4.69 -0.50 2.67
N THR A 103 -4.88 0.72 2.20
CA THR A 103 -4.77 1.89 3.06
C THR A 103 -5.97 2.82 2.91
N ALA A 104 -6.18 3.65 3.93
CA ALA A 104 -7.07 4.79 3.84
C ALA A 104 -6.31 6.01 4.34
N VAL A 105 -6.47 7.13 3.64
CA VAL A 105 -5.88 8.42 4.01
C VAL A 105 -6.99 9.42 4.26
N CYS A 106 -6.80 10.29 5.24
CA CYS A 106 -7.78 11.34 5.55
C CYS A 106 -7.34 12.62 4.86
N LEU A 107 -8.11 13.04 3.86
CA LEU A 107 -7.83 14.23 3.07
C LEU A 107 -8.81 15.35 3.42
N ALA A 108 -8.30 16.55 3.56
CA ALA A 108 -9.13 17.72 3.87
C ALA A 108 -10.23 17.88 2.83
N GLY A 109 -11.48 18.01 3.30
CA GLY A 109 -12.65 18.19 2.43
C GLY A 109 -13.17 16.91 1.79
N ARG A 110 -12.48 15.78 1.93
CA ARG A 110 -12.87 14.50 1.33
C ARG A 110 -13.08 13.38 2.34
N GLY A 111 -12.51 13.52 3.56
CA GLY A 111 -12.55 12.48 4.56
C GLY A 111 -11.62 11.33 4.24
N TRP A 112 -11.99 10.13 4.69
CA TRP A 112 -11.19 8.94 4.48
C TRP A 112 -11.35 8.41 3.06
N VAL A 113 -10.24 8.33 2.35
CA VAL A 113 -10.19 7.88 0.96
C VAL A 113 -9.35 6.60 0.90
N ARG A 114 -9.87 5.59 0.23
CA ARG A 114 -9.14 4.34 0.02
C ARG A 114 -8.03 4.54 -1.00
N ASP A 115 -6.84 4.04 -0.66
CA ASP A 115 -5.71 3.95 -1.58
C ASP A 115 -5.05 2.59 -1.42
N ASP A 116 -4.71 1.96 -2.54
CA ASP A 116 -4.07 0.66 -2.53
C ASP A 116 -2.75 0.75 -3.29
N PRO A 117 -1.62 0.92 -2.58
CA PRO A 117 -0.33 1.06 -3.24
C PRO A 117 0.11 -0.19 -4.00
N THR A 118 -0.43 -1.36 -3.67
CA THR A 118 -0.19 -2.58 -4.45
C THR A 118 -0.60 -2.37 -5.91
N GLY A 119 -1.67 -1.63 -6.15
CA GLY A 119 -2.14 -1.33 -7.49
C GLY A 119 -1.15 -0.55 -8.35
N ALA A 120 -0.24 0.19 -7.73
CA ALA A 120 0.79 0.93 -8.44
C ALA A 120 1.89 0.01 -8.99
N VAL A 121 2.07 -1.15 -8.36
CA VAL A 121 3.14 -2.10 -8.69
C VAL A 121 2.59 -3.30 -9.44
N ALA A 122 1.46 -3.82 -9.00
CA ALA A 122 0.88 -5.05 -9.53
C ALA A 122 -0.65 -4.94 -9.54
N PRO A 123 -1.23 -4.20 -10.50
CA PRO A 123 -2.68 -3.97 -10.53
C PRO A 123 -3.49 -5.27 -10.62
N GLU A 124 -2.94 -6.33 -11.20
CA GLU A 124 -3.61 -7.63 -11.28
C GLU A 124 -3.88 -8.26 -9.91
N ARG A 125 -3.18 -7.81 -8.87
CA ARG A 125 -3.35 -8.34 -7.50
C ARG A 125 -4.54 -7.75 -6.78
N ILE A 126 -5.07 -6.62 -7.26
CA ILE A 126 -6.23 -5.98 -6.66
C ILE A 126 -7.46 -6.06 -7.57
N SER A 127 -7.29 -6.58 -8.76
CA SER A 127 -8.38 -6.78 -9.72
C SER A 127 -9.26 -7.96 -9.26
N MET A 128 -10.55 -7.78 -9.33
CA MET A 128 -11.54 -8.76 -8.87
C MET A 128 -12.16 -9.51 -10.02
#